data_a9b9f907c8cf4f3f8e941732c9c087d6
#
_entry.id   a9b9f907c8cf4f3f8e941732c9c087d6
#
_cell.length_a   1.000
_cell.length_b   1.000
_cell.length_c   1.000
_cell.angle_alpha   90.00
_cell.angle_beta   90.00
_cell.angle_gamma   90.00
#
_symmetry.space_group_name_H-M   'P 1'
#
loop_
_entity.id
_entity.type
_entity.pdbx_description
1 polymer ?
#
loop_
_entity_poly.entity_id
_entity_poly.type
_entity_poly.pdbx_seq_one_letter_code
_entity_poly.pdbx_strand_id
1 'polypeptide(L)' 'MKTNLNFRVEAADEDVVVTLDGTSCMVRYCRTDTGLNLFHARGDERSPIHDIDFLARARQLANAKAKELGWIV' A
#
# COMPACT_ATOMS: atom_id res chain seq x y z
N MET A 1 -16.73 18.56 -6.66
CA MET A 1 -15.76 18.60 -5.54
C MET A 1 -14.75 17.49 -5.74
N LYS A 2 -13.48 17.83 -5.70
CA LYS A 2 -12.43 16.82 -5.88
C LYS A 2 -12.21 16.08 -4.57
N THR A 3 -12.19 14.76 -4.64
CA THR A 3 -11.81 13.94 -3.51
C THR A 3 -10.29 13.82 -3.49
N ASN A 4 -9.68 14.31 -2.44
CA ASN A 4 -8.23 14.17 -2.29
C ASN A 4 -7.94 12.81 -1.65
N LEU A 5 -7.29 11.95 -2.42
CA LEU A 5 -6.88 10.65 -1.94
C LEU A 5 -5.44 10.75 -1.42
N ASN A 6 -5.28 10.68 -0.13
CA ASN A 6 -3.96 10.75 0.50
C ASN A 6 -3.54 9.36 0.92
N PHE A 7 -2.58 8.80 0.20
CA PHE A 7 -1.99 7.53 0.55
C PHE A 7 -0.79 7.75 1.45
N ARG A 8 -0.67 6.92 2.47
CA ARG A 8 0.48 6.92 3.35
C ARG A 8 1.24 5.63 3.15
N VAL A 9 2.55 5.73 2.91
CA VAL A 9 3.41 4.57 2.70
C VAL A 9 4.47 4.58 3.78
N GLU A 10 4.52 3.51 4.57
CA GLU A 10 5.49 3.40 5.65
C GLU A 10 6.22 2.07 5.54
N ALA A 11 7.52 2.10 5.79
CA ALA A 11 8.34 0.90 5.86
C ALA A 11 8.70 0.65 7.32
N ALA A 12 8.54 -0.59 7.76
CA ALA A 12 8.89 -1.00 9.12
C ALA A 12 9.50 -2.39 9.05
N ASP A 13 10.73 -2.52 9.56
CA ASP A 13 11.48 -3.77 9.48
C ASP A 13 11.58 -4.25 8.03
N GLU A 14 10.91 -5.34 7.68
CA GLU A 14 10.92 -5.89 6.33
C GLU A 14 9.55 -5.76 5.65
N ASP A 15 8.68 -4.91 6.19
CA ASP A 15 7.33 -4.74 5.69
C ASP A 15 7.14 -3.33 5.12
N VAL A 16 6.24 -3.23 4.14
CA VAL A 16 5.75 -1.95 3.64
C VAL A 16 4.24 -1.92 3.86
N VAL A 17 3.77 -0.88 4.51
CA VAL A 17 2.34 -0.71 4.80
C VAL A 17 1.84 0.51 4.05
N VAL A 18 0.76 0.34 3.31
CA VAL A 18 0.11 1.43 2.58
C VAL A 18 -1.29 1.60 3.16
N THR A 19 -1.61 2.83 3.54
CA THR A 19 -2.93 3.17 4.07
C THR A 19 -3.52 4.33 3.28
N LEU A 20 -4.83 4.42 3.30
CA LEU A 20 -5.56 5.55 2.71
C LEU A 20 -6.12 6.38 3.85
N ASP A 21 -5.64 7.62 3.97
CA ASP A 21 -6.04 8.50 5.05
C ASP A 21 -7.55 8.73 5.05
N GLY A 22 -8.13 8.75 6.24
CA GLY A 22 -9.56 8.95 6.41
C GLY A 22 -10.39 7.70 6.24
N THR A 23 -9.73 6.57 5.98
CA THR A 23 -10.43 5.28 5.83
C THR A 23 -9.68 4.20 6.61
N SER A 24 -10.30 3.02 6.70
CA SER A 24 -9.66 1.84 7.29
C SER A 24 -8.90 1.01 6.25
N CYS A 25 -8.84 1.47 5.00
CA CYS A 25 -8.13 0.75 3.95
C CYS A 25 -6.65 0.66 4.28
N MET A 26 -6.12 -0.56 4.22
CA MET A 26 -4.73 -0.82 4.56
C MET A 26 -4.28 -2.08 3.84
N VAL A 27 -3.03 -2.09 3.42
CA VAL A 27 -2.40 -3.29 2.89
C VAL A 27 -0.96 -3.36 3.39
N ARG A 28 -0.56 -4.55 3.79
CA ARG A 28 0.80 -4.81 4.24
C ARG A 28 1.45 -5.80 3.30
N TYR A 29 2.64 -5.44 2.83
CA TYR A 29 3.47 -6.30 2.00
C TYR A 29 4.71 -6.68 2.78
N CYS A 30 5.14 -7.93 2.65
CA CYS A 30 6.37 -8.42 3.25
C CYS A 30 7.45 -8.49 2.19
N ARG A 31 8.67 -8.15 2.56
CA ARG A 31 9.83 -8.28 1.68
C ARG A 31 10.12 -9.75 1.41
N THR A 32 10.41 -10.06 0.15
CA THR A 32 10.86 -11.39 -0.27
C THR A 32 12.15 -11.24 -1.08
N ASP A 33 12.75 -12.38 -1.46
CA ASP A 33 13.96 -12.38 -2.26
C ASP A 33 13.76 -11.71 -3.62
N THR A 34 12.55 -11.76 -4.14
CA THR A 34 12.26 -11.26 -5.49
C THR A 34 11.38 -10.01 -5.51
N GLY A 35 11.00 -9.49 -4.36
CA GLY A 35 10.15 -8.30 -4.31
C GLY A 35 9.29 -8.26 -3.07
N LEU A 36 8.01 -8.03 -3.26
CA LEU A 36 7.05 -7.92 -2.17
C LEU A 36 5.92 -8.92 -2.33
N ASN A 37 5.50 -9.53 -1.23
CA ASN A 37 4.31 -10.38 -1.17
C ASN A 37 3.24 -9.73 -0.33
N LEU A 38 1.99 -9.85 -0.77
CA LEU A 38 0.86 -9.39 -0.01
C LEU A 38 0.74 -10.26 1.26
N PHE A 39 0.78 -9.62 2.41
CA PHE A 39 0.65 -10.29 3.69
C PHE A 39 -0.75 -10.14 4.27
N HIS A 40 -1.28 -8.91 4.24
CA HIS A 40 -2.58 -8.62 4.84
C HIS A 40 -3.17 -7.40 4.14
N ALA A 41 -4.49 -7.41 3.97
CA ALA A 41 -5.20 -6.27 3.42
C ALA A 41 -6.52 -6.09 4.15
N ARG A 42 -6.93 -4.83 4.31
CA ARG A 42 -8.21 -4.47 4.92
C ARG A 42 -8.90 -3.47 4.04
N GLY A 43 -10.18 -3.70 3.77
CA GLY A 43 -11.01 -2.75 3.05
C GLY A 43 -11.82 -1.88 3.98
N ASP A 44 -12.52 -0.91 3.41
CA ASP A 44 -13.43 -0.03 4.14
C ASP A 44 -14.61 0.27 3.22
N GLU A 45 -15.80 -0.07 3.67
CA GLU A 45 -17.02 0.16 2.91
C GLU A 45 -17.24 1.64 2.59
N ARG A 46 -16.68 2.51 3.39
CA ARG A 46 -16.81 3.96 3.23
C ARG A 46 -15.71 4.55 2.35
N SER A 47 -14.85 3.71 1.82
CA SER A 47 -13.75 4.18 0.99
C SER A 47 -14.28 4.89 -0.27
N PRO A 48 -13.69 6.02 -0.66
CA PRO A 48 -14.08 6.70 -1.89
C PRO A 48 -13.66 5.96 -3.16
N ILE A 49 -12.85 4.91 -3.04
CA ILE A 49 -12.44 4.09 -4.18
C ILE A 49 -12.71 2.62 -3.86
N HIS A 50 -12.85 1.83 -4.93
CA HIS A 50 -13.04 0.39 -4.78
C HIS A 50 -11.78 -0.29 -4.26
N ASP A 51 -11.96 -1.41 -3.58
CA ASP A 51 -10.84 -2.17 -3.01
C ASP A 51 -9.82 -2.55 -4.09
N ILE A 52 -10.29 -2.93 -5.27
CA ILE A 52 -9.40 -3.29 -6.38
C ILE A 52 -8.53 -2.11 -6.79
N ASP A 53 -9.12 -0.92 -6.89
CA ASP A 53 -8.39 0.29 -7.26
C ASP A 53 -7.40 0.68 -6.16
N PHE A 54 -7.83 0.55 -4.90
CA PHE A 54 -6.94 0.81 -3.78
C PHE A 54 -5.73 -0.11 -3.82
N LEU A 55 -5.96 -1.41 -4.01
CA LEU A 55 -4.86 -2.39 -4.04
C LEU A 55 -3.91 -2.14 -5.21
N ALA A 56 -4.44 -1.78 -6.38
CA ALA A 56 -3.59 -1.49 -7.54
C ALA A 56 -2.66 -0.31 -7.27
N ARG A 57 -3.20 0.77 -6.71
CA ARG A 57 -2.39 1.94 -6.38
C ARG A 57 -1.42 1.64 -5.25
N ALA A 58 -1.89 0.92 -4.23
CA ALA A 58 -1.05 0.56 -3.10
C ALA A 58 0.14 -0.29 -3.56
N ARG A 59 -0.07 -1.21 -4.49
CA ARG A 59 1.01 -2.03 -5.03
C ARG A 59 2.07 -1.18 -5.71
N GLN A 60 1.65 -0.20 -6.52
CA GLN A 60 2.59 0.70 -7.18
C GLN A 60 3.39 1.50 -6.17
N LEU A 61 2.72 2.02 -5.15
CA LEU A 61 3.38 2.81 -4.11
C LEU A 61 4.33 1.96 -3.28
N ALA A 62 3.92 0.74 -2.95
CA ALA A 62 4.75 -0.18 -2.18
C ALA A 62 6.00 -0.57 -2.97
N ASN A 63 5.85 -0.87 -4.27
CA ASN A 63 6.98 -1.19 -5.12
C ASN A 63 7.95 -0.01 -5.24
N ALA A 64 7.43 1.21 -5.39
CA ALA A 64 8.27 2.40 -5.47
C ALA A 64 9.06 2.58 -4.18
N LYS A 65 8.41 2.35 -3.03
CA LYS A 65 9.08 2.45 -1.73
C LYS A 65 10.15 1.39 -1.59
N ALA A 66 9.87 0.17 -2.00
CA ALA A 66 10.85 -0.92 -1.92
C ALA A 66 12.07 -0.64 -2.81
N LYS A 67 11.86 -0.05 -3.99
CA LYS A 67 12.98 0.36 -4.85
C LYS A 67 13.80 1.45 -4.19
N GLU A 68 13.14 2.42 -3.57
CA GLU A 68 13.80 3.50 -2.85
C GLU A 68 14.68 2.96 -1.74
N LEU A 69 14.21 1.90 -1.06
CA LEU A 69 14.94 1.27 0.03
C LEU A 69 16.01 0.28 -0.45
N GLY A 70 16.06 0.01 -1.75
CA GLY A 70 17.01 -0.96 -2.30
C GLY A 70 16.56 -2.41 -2.15
N TRP A 71 15.30 -2.66 -1.84
CA TRP A 71 14.78 -4.01 -1.64
C TRP A 71 14.51 -4.74 -2.95
N ILE A 72 14.23 -3.99 -4.01
CA ILE A 72 14.03 -4.56 -5.34
C ILE A 72 14.77 -3.70 -6.35
N VAL A 73 15.15 -4.30 -7.46
CA VAL A 73 15.96 -3.66 -8.50
C VAL A 73 15.08 -3.18 -9.64
#